data_fd69067189d2713afe638418e10d0a36
#
_entry.id   fd69067189d2713afe638418e10d0a36
#
_cell.length_a   1.000
_cell.length_b   1.000
_cell.length_c   1.000
_cell.angle_alpha   90.00
_cell.angle_beta   90.00
_cell.angle_gamma   90.00
#
_symmetry.space_group_name_H-M   'P 1'
#
loop_
_entity.id
_entity.type
_entity.pdbx_description
1 polymer ?
#
loop_
_entity_poly.entity_id
_entity_poly.type
_entity_poly.pdbx_seq_one_letter_code
_entity_poly.pdbx_strand_id
1 'polypeptide(L)'
;MTIPTTVSVDPTDSRPADAPAPVKAWRPPMGWNSWDSYGTTITEQEVLDNARFMADHLKDAGWDTLVIDAGWFDPNAHAHGYSDGTPLCIDAYGRQIPDEQRFPSAADGKGFGPLADAVHRLGLKLGVHVMRGIPRQAVHENLPVKGTALHAQDVADTEHTCAWNHDNYGLKRGDAGAQAWYDAQVDLLASWGLDFLKVDDMQTPFFPEEIAVSYT
;
A
#
# COMPACT_ATOMS: atom_id res chain seq x y z
N MET A 1 -37.07 17.06 17.78
CA MET A 1 -37.30 16.58 16.40
C MET A 1 -36.09 15.73 16.06
N THR A 2 -36.20 14.42 16.20
CA THR A 2 -35.10 13.45 16.07
C THR A 2 -35.19 12.88 14.65
N ILE A 3 -34.16 13.12 13.82
CA ILE A 3 -34.06 12.57 12.47
C ILE A 3 -33.49 11.14 12.62
N PRO A 4 -34.18 10.09 12.20
CA PRO A 4 -33.60 8.76 12.18
C PRO A 4 -32.66 8.65 10.98
N THR A 5 -31.37 8.45 11.24
CA THR A 5 -30.37 8.12 10.22
C THR A 5 -30.53 6.63 9.87
N THR A 6 -31.32 6.34 8.85
CA THR A 6 -31.31 5.02 8.22
C THR A 6 -30.04 4.90 7.39
N VAL A 7 -29.08 4.13 7.86
CA VAL A 7 -27.93 3.69 7.07
C VAL A 7 -28.46 2.66 6.07
N SER A 8 -28.50 3.03 4.78
CA SER A 8 -28.76 2.09 3.70
C SER A 8 -27.57 1.14 3.60
N VAL A 9 -27.77 -0.14 3.88
CA VAL A 9 -26.78 -1.19 3.64
C VAL A 9 -26.82 -1.51 2.15
N ASP A 10 -25.67 -1.38 1.48
CA ASP A 10 -25.51 -1.75 0.08
C ASP A 10 -25.76 -3.26 -0.07
N PRO A 11 -26.69 -3.72 -0.92
CA PRO A 11 -26.97 -5.14 -1.09
C PRO A 11 -25.86 -5.94 -1.80
N THR A 12 -24.75 -5.30 -2.19
CA THR A 12 -23.58 -5.95 -2.81
C THR A 12 -22.48 -6.31 -1.82
N ASP A 13 -22.65 -6.06 -0.53
CA ASP A 13 -21.68 -6.44 0.52
C ASP A 13 -21.67 -7.98 0.68
N SER A 14 -20.71 -8.63 0.03
CA SER A 14 -20.51 -10.08 0.04
C SER A 14 -19.71 -10.59 1.25
N ARG A 15 -19.53 -9.76 2.29
CA ARG A 15 -18.82 -10.17 3.49
C ARG A 15 -19.54 -11.32 4.22
N PRO A 16 -18.81 -12.29 4.78
CA PRO A 16 -19.40 -13.29 5.67
C PRO A 16 -20.14 -12.61 6.82
N ALA A 17 -21.31 -13.14 7.22
CA ALA A 17 -22.14 -12.58 8.28
C ALA A 17 -21.42 -12.44 9.63
N ASP A 18 -20.34 -13.19 9.84
CA ASP A 18 -19.55 -13.20 11.08
C ASP A 18 -18.26 -12.34 10.97
N ALA A 19 -18.04 -11.63 9.87
CA ALA A 19 -16.89 -10.74 9.76
C ALA A 19 -17.02 -9.56 10.73
N PRO A 20 -15.97 -9.21 11.49
CA PRO A 20 -16.03 -8.04 12.36
C PRO A 20 -16.33 -6.80 11.54
N ALA A 21 -17.19 -5.93 12.03
CA ALA A 21 -17.51 -4.67 11.39
C ALA A 21 -16.20 -3.87 11.15
N PRO A 22 -16.03 -3.23 9.98
CA PRO A 22 -14.84 -2.45 9.73
C PRO A 22 -14.70 -1.36 10.80
N VAL A 23 -13.51 -1.24 11.36
CA VAL A 23 -13.21 -0.18 12.32
C VAL A 23 -13.24 1.14 11.56
N LYS A 24 -14.35 1.87 11.68
CA LYS A 24 -14.43 3.20 11.08
C LYS A 24 -13.50 4.14 11.82
N ALA A 25 -12.63 4.82 11.08
CA ALA A 25 -11.84 5.90 11.65
C ALA A 25 -12.78 7.00 12.18
N TRP A 26 -12.68 7.32 13.46
CA TRP A 26 -13.53 8.33 14.11
C TRP A 26 -13.22 9.75 13.64
N ARG A 27 -12.04 9.96 13.09
CA ARG A 27 -11.53 11.23 12.59
C ARG A 27 -10.55 10.97 11.45
N PRO A 28 -10.32 11.95 10.55
CA PRO A 28 -9.27 11.85 9.55
C PRO A 28 -7.91 11.56 10.20
N PRO A 29 -7.05 10.73 9.59
CA PRO A 29 -5.71 10.50 10.10
C PRO A 29 -4.93 11.82 10.11
N MET A 30 -4.17 12.03 11.17
CA MET A 30 -3.23 13.14 11.29
C MET A 30 -1.82 12.56 11.38
N GLY A 31 -0.95 13.00 10.49
CA GLY A 31 0.37 12.41 10.44
C GLY A 31 1.32 13.11 9.47
N TRP A 32 2.47 12.50 9.30
CA TRP A 32 3.50 12.91 8.39
C TRP A 32 3.67 11.91 7.25
N ASN A 33 3.94 12.41 6.06
CA ASN A 33 4.22 11.61 4.87
C ASN A 33 5.59 12.01 4.32
N SER A 34 6.38 11.05 3.87
CA SER A 34 7.76 11.27 3.48
C SER A 34 7.95 11.98 2.14
N TRP A 35 6.91 12.09 1.32
CA TRP A 35 7.03 12.56 -0.07
C TRP A 35 7.68 13.94 -0.21
N ASP A 36 7.16 14.95 0.49
CA ASP A 36 7.63 16.33 0.32
C ASP A 36 9.09 16.53 0.79
N SER A 37 9.56 15.70 1.71
CA SER A 37 10.90 15.82 2.28
C SER A 37 11.93 14.94 1.57
N TYR A 38 11.54 13.74 1.13
CA TYR A 38 12.46 12.70 0.65
C TYR A 38 12.09 12.16 -0.74
N GLY A 39 10.88 12.45 -1.25
CA GLY A 39 10.41 11.82 -2.49
C GLY A 39 10.43 10.30 -2.36
N THR A 40 11.16 9.64 -3.27
CA THR A 40 11.29 8.18 -3.31
C THR A 40 12.51 7.64 -2.54
N THR A 41 13.34 8.50 -1.92
CA THR A 41 14.67 8.11 -1.41
C THR A 41 14.74 7.81 0.08
N ILE A 42 13.63 7.93 0.81
CA ILE A 42 13.62 7.74 2.27
C ILE A 42 14.26 6.40 2.68
N THR A 43 15.02 6.45 3.76
CA THR A 43 15.70 5.31 4.38
C THR A 43 15.05 4.94 5.71
N GLU A 44 15.32 3.73 6.19
CA GLU A 44 14.87 3.27 7.51
C GLU A 44 15.31 4.20 8.65
N GLN A 45 16.55 4.69 8.60
CA GLN A 45 17.06 5.61 9.61
C GLN A 45 16.28 6.93 9.63
N GLU A 46 15.97 7.48 8.46
CA GLU A 46 15.20 8.72 8.35
C GLU A 46 13.74 8.51 8.82
N VAL A 47 13.14 7.35 8.54
CA VAL A 47 11.83 7.00 9.12
C VAL A 47 11.89 7.01 10.63
N LEU A 48 12.89 6.38 11.25
CA LEU A 48 13.04 6.32 12.69
C LEU A 48 13.32 7.70 13.31
N ASP A 49 14.08 8.55 12.65
CA ASP A 49 14.40 9.89 13.15
C ASP A 49 13.15 10.79 13.13
N ASN A 50 12.36 10.74 12.04
CA ASN A 50 11.09 11.44 11.98
C ASN A 50 10.06 10.87 12.98
N ALA A 51 10.03 9.55 13.18
CA ALA A 51 9.16 8.92 14.17
C ALA A 51 9.49 9.38 15.59
N ARG A 52 10.77 9.46 15.96
CA ARG A 52 11.19 10.00 17.27
C ARG A 52 10.75 11.45 17.44
N PHE A 53 11.01 12.29 16.43
CA PHE A 53 10.58 13.69 16.48
C PHE A 53 9.06 13.82 16.64
N MET A 54 8.27 13.03 15.88
CA MET A 54 6.81 13.01 16.00
C MET A 54 6.37 12.57 17.40
N ALA A 55 6.97 11.52 17.95
CA ALA A 55 6.64 11.01 19.28
C ALA A 55 6.90 12.08 20.38
N ASP A 56 8.01 12.81 20.26
CA ASP A 56 8.42 13.79 21.26
C ASP A 56 7.65 15.11 21.17
N HIS A 57 7.17 15.50 19.98
CA HIS A 57 6.69 16.85 19.75
C HIS A 57 5.26 16.96 19.20
N LEU A 58 4.74 15.93 18.54
CA LEU A 58 3.49 16.02 17.77
C LEU A 58 2.41 15.03 18.21
N LYS A 59 2.79 13.91 18.82
CA LYS A 59 1.87 12.83 19.17
C LYS A 59 0.76 13.29 20.12
N ASP A 60 1.08 14.08 21.12
CA ASP A 60 0.10 14.59 22.10
C ASP A 60 -0.94 15.53 21.46
N ALA A 61 -0.59 16.14 20.32
CA ALA A 61 -1.52 16.92 19.51
C ALA A 61 -2.36 16.05 18.52
N GLY A 62 -2.17 14.71 18.54
CA GLY A 62 -2.92 13.77 17.74
C GLY A 62 -2.27 13.43 16.38
N TRP A 63 -1.04 13.85 16.13
CA TRP A 63 -0.26 13.47 14.95
C TRP A 63 0.44 12.14 15.22
N ASP A 64 -0.22 11.05 14.90
CA ASP A 64 0.20 9.70 15.32
C ASP A 64 0.53 8.75 14.18
N THR A 65 0.34 9.17 12.92
CA THR A 65 0.52 8.30 11.75
C THR A 65 1.69 8.77 10.89
N LEU A 66 2.63 7.89 10.61
CA LEU A 66 3.77 8.12 9.75
C LEU A 66 3.63 7.26 8.49
N VAL A 67 3.79 7.85 7.30
CA VAL A 67 3.64 7.15 6.01
C VAL A 67 4.94 7.21 5.22
N ILE A 68 5.46 6.04 4.86
CA ILE A 68 6.53 5.89 3.86
C ILE A 68 5.88 6.00 2.48
N ASP A 69 6.26 7.01 1.71
CA ASP A 69 5.71 7.27 0.39
C ASP A 69 6.33 6.38 -0.71
N ALA A 70 6.04 6.66 -1.96
CA ALA A 70 6.38 5.86 -3.15
C ALA A 70 7.85 5.46 -3.23
N GLY A 71 8.11 4.36 -3.95
CA GLY A 71 9.45 3.93 -4.30
C GLY A 71 10.20 3.16 -3.21
N TRP A 72 9.58 2.80 -2.09
CA TRP A 72 10.22 2.02 -1.02
C TRP A 72 10.71 0.64 -1.47
N PHE A 73 10.22 0.16 -2.60
CA PHE A 73 10.56 -1.10 -3.26
C PHE A 73 11.51 -0.93 -4.46
N ASP A 74 11.92 0.32 -4.79
CA ASP A 74 12.79 0.60 -5.93
C ASP A 74 14.26 0.75 -5.48
N PRO A 75 15.16 -0.19 -5.84
CA PRO A 75 16.57 -0.10 -5.44
C PRO A 75 17.33 1.05 -6.12
N ASN A 76 16.75 1.65 -7.17
CA ASN A 76 17.32 2.78 -7.90
C ASN A 76 16.60 4.10 -7.63
N ALA A 77 15.82 4.18 -6.54
CA ALA A 77 15.08 5.37 -6.18
C ALA A 77 15.98 6.62 -6.09
N HIS A 78 15.53 7.74 -6.68
CA HIS A 78 16.29 8.98 -6.77
C HIS A 78 15.38 10.20 -6.68
N ALA A 79 15.49 10.98 -5.62
CA ALA A 79 14.72 12.20 -5.36
C ALA A 79 13.20 12.01 -5.59
N HIS A 80 12.53 12.84 -6.37
CA HIS A 80 11.11 12.73 -6.70
C HIS A 80 10.87 12.03 -8.06
N GLY A 81 11.83 11.25 -8.53
CA GLY A 81 11.75 10.52 -9.79
C GLY A 81 11.41 9.05 -9.60
N TYR A 82 10.90 8.43 -10.65
CA TYR A 82 10.68 7.01 -10.77
C TYR A 82 11.69 6.41 -11.75
N SER A 83 12.15 5.19 -11.48
CA SER A 83 13.17 4.51 -12.27
C SER A 83 12.49 3.63 -13.31
N ASP A 84 12.29 4.18 -14.53
CA ASP A 84 11.67 3.43 -15.62
C ASP A 84 12.47 2.19 -16.02
N GLY A 85 11.80 1.03 -16.03
CA GLY A 85 12.35 -0.21 -16.55
C GLY A 85 13.46 -0.86 -15.71
N THR A 86 13.65 -0.40 -14.46
CA THR A 86 14.56 -1.07 -13.53
C THR A 86 13.85 -2.19 -12.78
N PRO A 87 14.53 -3.28 -12.40
CA PRO A 87 13.95 -4.30 -11.56
C PRO A 87 13.56 -3.73 -10.19
N LEU A 88 12.32 -3.97 -9.80
CA LEU A 88 11.80 -3.63 -8.48
C LEU A 88 12.04 -4.80 -7.50
N CYS A 89 12.07 -4.51 -6.21
CA CYS A 89 12.05 -5.51 -5.17
C CYS A 89 10.64 -6.10 -5.07
N ILE A 90 10.46 -7.31 -5.59
CA ILE A 90 9.20 -8.08 -5.53
C ILE A 90 9.45 -9.49 -5.02
N ASP A 91 8.45 -10.10 -4.42
CA ASP A 91 8.51 -11.50 -3.99
C ASP A 91 8.15 -12.48 -5.13
N ALA A 92 8.13 -13.78 -4.82
CA ALA A 92 7.82 -14.83 -5.79
C ALA A 92 6.38 -14.77 -6.37
N TYR A 93 5.52 -13.93 -5.81
CA TYR A 93 4.17 -13.66 -6.29
C TYR A 93 4.04 -12.29 -6.96
N GLY A 94 5.15 -11.58 -7.15
CA GLY A 94 5.18 -10.25 -7.74
C GLY A 94 4.75 -9.13 -6.80
N ARG A 95 4.53 -9.41 -5.51
CA ARG A 95 4.15 -8.40 -4.51
C ARG A 95 5.37 -7.56 -4.12
N GLN A 96 5.20 -6.26 -3.99
CA GLN A 96 6.28 -5.35 -3.63
C GLN A 96 6.77 -5.63 -2.21
N ILE A 97 8.10 -5.67 -2.06
CA ILE A 97 8.81 -5.82 -0.78
C ILE A 97 9.83 -4.69 -0.61
N PRO A 98 10.21 -4.31 0.61
CA PRO A 98 11.16 -3.22 0.83
C PRO A 98 12.53 -3.49 0.21
N ASP A 99 13.16 -2.45 -0.32
CA ASP A 99 14.57 -2.48 -0.69
C ASP A 99 15.44 -2.61 0.56
N GLU A 100 16.11 -3.75 0.73
CA GLU A 100 16.91 -4.06 1.91
C GLU A 100 18.15 -3.16 2.09
N GLN A 101 18.59 -2.46 1.05
CA GLN A 101 19.70 -1.50 1.19
C GLN A 101 19.25 -0.24 1.94
N ARG A 102 18.03 0.23 1.69
CA ARG A 102 17.46 1.38 2.37
C ARG A 102 16.72 1.02 3.67
N PHE A 103 16.18 -0.20 3.73
CA PHE A 103 15.44 -0.74 4.88
C PHE A 103 16.11 -2.04 5.35
N PRO A 104 17.30 -1.97 5.96
CA PRO A 104 18.09 -3.16 6.28
C PRO A 104 17.42 -4.10 7.28
N SER A 105 16.51 -3.62 8.11
CA SER A 105 15.76 -4.50 9.03
C SER A 105 14.74 -5.39 8.31
N ALA A 106 14.41 -5.09 7.04
CA ALA A 106 13.51 -5.89 6.21
C ALA A 106 14.14 -7.21 5.73
N ALA A 107 15.46 -7.35 5.85
CA ALA A 107 16.19 -8.53 5.40
C ALA A 107 15.62 -9.85 5.93
N ASP A 108 15.93 -10.93 5.23
CA ASP A 108 15.44 -12.30 5.52
C ASP A 108 13.91 -12.44 5.42
N GLY A 109 13.28 -11.63 4.56
CA GLY A 109 11.83 -11.69 4.32
C GLY A 109 10.97 -11.11 5.45
N LYS A 110 11.56 -10.34 6.37
CA LYS A 110 10.85 -9.72 7.50
C LYS A 110 9.97 -8.54 7.06
N GLY A 111 10.22 -7.97 5.86
CA GLY A 111 9.51 -6.81 5.38
C GLY A 111 9.59 -5.64 6.37
N PHE A 112 8.54 -4.85 6.47
CA PHE A 112 8.51 -3.74 7.41
C PHE A 112 8.25 -4.13 8.88
N GLY A 113 8.12 -5.43 9.21
CA GLY A 113 7.79 -5.87 10.57
C GLY A 113 8.67 -5.25 11.66
N PRO A 114 10.01 -5.37 11.60
CA PRO A 114 10.88 -4.78 12.64
C PRO A 114 10.78 -3.25 12.71
N LEU A 115 10.59 -2.57 11.59
CA LEU A 115 10.41 -1.12 11.54
C LEU A 115 9.06 -0.71 12.14
N ALA A 116 7.98 -1.43 11.81
CA ALA A 116 6.66 -1.21 12.39
C ALA A 116 6.69 -1.38 13.92
N ASP A 117 7.33 -2.45 14.42
CA ASP A 117 7.52 -2.67 15.84
C ASP A 117 8.28 -1.50 16.51
N ALA A 118 9.28 -0.94 15.83
CA ALA A 118 10.05 0.19 16.37
C ALA A 118 9.18 1.46 16.45
N VAL A 119 8.36 1.74 15.42
CA VAL A 119 7.42 2.87 15.38
C VAL A 119 6.33 2.71 16.43
N HIS A 120 5.77 1.49 16.58
CA HIS A 120 4.75 1.17 17.58
C HIS A 120 5.26 1.38 19.01
N ARG A 121 6.52 1.04 19.31
CA ARG A 121 7.12 1.31 20.64
C ARG A 121 7.16 2.79 20.97
N LEU A 122 7.15 3.69 19.99
CA LEU A 122 7.03 5.14 20.18
C LEU A 122 5.57 5.59 20.38
N GLY A 123 4.60 4.67 20.25
CA GLY A 123 3.16 4.94 20.31
C GLY A 123 2.62 5.62 19.05
N LEU A 124 3.27 5.39 17.92
CA LEU A 124 2.87 5.86 16.59
C LEU A 124 2.38 4.70 15.74
N LYS A 125 1.77 5.02 14.60
CA LYS A 125 1.33 4.11 13.55
C LYS A 125 2.24 4.23 12.34
N LEU A 126 2.47 3.11 11.66
CA LEU A 126 3.22 3.08 10.41
C LEU A 126 2.31 2.74 9.23
N GLY A 127 2.40 3.53 8.17
CA GLY A 127 1.73 3.28 6.90
C GLY A 127 2.70 3.30 5.73
N VAL A 128 2.24 2.81 4.60
CA VAL A 128 2.99 2.86 3.34
C VAL A 128 2.11 3.33 2.19
N HIS A 129 2.76 3.86 1.17
CA HIS A 129 2.16 4.17 -0.12
C HIS A 129 2.09 2.91 -0.99
N VAL A 130 0.99 2.73 -1.69
CA VAL A 130 0.81 1.71 -2.72
C VAL A 130 0.22 2.34 -3.98
N MET A 131 0.68 1.89 -5.14
CA MET A 131 0.10 2.23 -6.42
C MET A 131 -1.03 1.28 -6.77
N ARG A 132 -2.04 1.79 -7.48
CA ARG A 132 -3.02 0.96 -8.16
C ARG A 132 -2.33 -0.07 -9.09
N GLY A 133 -2.92 -1.27 -9.20
CA GLY A 133 -2.54 -2.26 -10.19
C GLY A 133 -1.48 -3.26 -9.74
N ILE A 134 -0.81 -3.85 -10.70
CA ILE A 134 0.16 -4.94 -10.54
C ILE A 134 1.51 -4.55 -11.17
N PRO A 135 2.66 -4.83 -10.53
CA PRO A 135 3.97 -4.52 -11.09
C PRO A 135 4.15 -5.07 -12.51
N ARG A 136 4.60 -4.22 -13.42
CA ARG A 136 4.88 -4.64 -14.82
C ARG A 136 5.88 -5.78 -14.87
N GLN A 137 6.85 -5.79 -13.96
CA GLN A 137 7.81 -6.87 -13.83
C GLN A 137 7.10 -8.21 -13.53
N ALA A 138 6.14 -8.25 -12.60
CA ALA A 138 5.38 -9.45 -12.29
C ALA A 138 4.62 -9.99 -13.52
N VAL A 139 4.07 -9.08 -14.34
CA VAL A 139 3.38 -9.43 -15.59
C VAL A 139 4.36 -9.92 -16.67
N HIS A 140 5.50 -9.28 -16.80
CA HIS A 140 6.54 -9.69 -17.74
C HIS A 140 7.08 -11.10 -17.41
N GLU A 141 7.34 -11.37 -16.15
CA GLU A 141 7.80 -12.66 -15.65
C GLU A 141 6.67 -13.68 -15.50
N ASN A 142 5.42 -13.26 -15.68
CA ASN A 142 4.19 -14.04 -15.54
C ASN A 142 4.12 -14.80 -14.20
N LEU A 143 4.39 -14.08 -13.12
CA LEU A 143 4.41 -14.64 -11.76
C LEU A 143 3.01 -15.11 -11.31
N PRO A 144 2.92 -16.13 -10.42
CA PRO A 144 1.64 -16.61 -9.95
C PRO A 144 0.92 -15.60 -9.04
N VAL A 145 -0.40 -15.52 -9.15
CA VAL A 145 -1.25 -14.78 -8.20
C VAL A 145 -1.49 -15.67 -6.99
N LYS A 146 -1.04 -15.23 -5.82
CA LYS A 146 -1.08 -16.00 -4.58
C LYS A 146 -2.51 -16.46 -4.25
N GLY A 147 -2.64 -17.74 -3.92
CA GLY A 147 -3.92 -18.34 -3.52
C GLY A 147 -4.84 -18.72 -4.68
N THR A 148 -4.39 -18.58 -5.92
CA THR A 148 -5.14 -18.94 -7.13
C THR A 148 -4.35 -19.87 -8.05
N ALA A 149 -4.99 -20.32 -9.13
CA ALA A 149 -4.31 -20.99 -10.25
C ALA A 149 -3.93 -19.99 -11.38
N LEU A 150 -4.15 -18.70 -11.18
CA LEU A 150 -3.92 -17.65 -12.16
C LEU A 150 -2.49 -17.10 -12.04
N HIS A 151 -2.06 -16.44 -13.11
CA HIS A 151 -0.79 -15.73 -13.20
C HIS A 151 -1.01 -14.24 -13.49
N ALA A 152 0.01 -13.44 -13.34
CA ALA A 152 -0.05 -11.99 -13.48
C ALA A 152 -0.60 -11.53 -14.85
N GLN A 153 -0.29 -12.25 -15.94
CA GLN A 153 -0.84 -11.96 -17.29
C GLN A 153 -2.33 -12.21 -17.40
N ASP A 154 -2.89 -13.12 -16.60
CA ASP A 154 -4.32 -13.42 -16.63
C ASP A 154 -5.15 -12.28 -16.06
N VAL A 155 -4.60 -11.53 -15.10
CA VAL A 155 -5.30 -10.50 -14.33
C VAL A 155 -4.94 -9.06 -14.71
N ALA A 156 -3.81 -8.86 -15.40
CA ALA A 156 -3.32 -7.54 -15.77
C ALA A 156 -4.17 -6.88 -16.88
N ASP A 157 -4.40 -5.58 -16.75
CA ASP A 157 -4.87 -4.68 -17.80
C ASP A 157 -3.70 -3.83 -18.30
N THR A 158 -3.13 -4.20 -19.43
CA THR A 158 -1.96 -3.54 -19.99
C THR A 158 -2.28 -2.29 -20.80
N GLU A 159 -3.56 -2.02 -21.06
CA GLU A 159 -4.02 -0.85 -21.82
C GLU A 159 -4.24 0.36 -20.91
N HIS A 160 -4.68 0.13 -19.68
CA HIS A 160 -5.00 1.19 -18.73
C HIS A 160 -3.90 1.32 -17.66
N THR A 161 -2.95 2.19 -17.92
CA THR A 161 -1.77 2.40 -17.08
C THR A 161 -1.77 3.81 -16.47
N CYS A 162 -1.04 3.99 -15.37
CA CYS A 162 -0.75 5.31 -14.84
C CYS A 162 0.16 6.08 -15.80
N ALA A 163 -0.17 7.33 -16.10
CA ALA A 163 0.57 8.16 -17.06
C ALA A 163 1.89 8.73 -16.49
N TRP A 164 1.98 8.83 -15.17
CA TRP A 164 3.11 9.47 -14.48
C TRP A 164 3.98 8.49 -13.67
N ASN A 165 3.53 7.24 -13.50
CA ASN A 165 4.29 6.17 -12.85
C ASN A 165 4.22 4.91 -13.71
N HIS A 166 5.37 4.36 -14.07
CA HIS A 166 5.48 3.21 -14.95
C HIS A 166 5.77 1.89 -14.22
N ASP A 167 5.63 1.83 -12.92
CA ASP A 167 5.89 0.63 -12.14
C ASP A 167 4.83 -0.45 -12.36
N ASN A 168 3.56 -0.03 -12.53
CA ASN A 168 2.43 -0.95 -12.59
C ASN A 168 1.66 -0.89 -13.92
N TYR A 169 1.04 -2.01 -14.28
CA TYR A 169 -0.13 -2.09 -15.15
C TYR A 169 -1.40 -2.00 -14.31
N GLY A 170 -2.55 -1.69 -14.94
CA GLY A 170 -3.85 -1.86 -14.33
C GLY A 170 -4.21 -3.32 -14.04
N LEU A 171 -5.34 -3.54 -13.41
CA LEU A 171 -5.94 -4.85 -13.21
C LEU A 171 -7.31 -4.92 -13.88
N LYS A 172 -7.68 -6.10 -14.40
CA LYS A 172 -8.95 -6.32 -15.09
C LYS A 172 -10.12 -6.10 -14.14
N ARG A 173 -11.02 -5.22 -14.54
CA ARG A 173 -12.19 -4.85 -13.76
C ARG A 173 -13.10 -6.04 -13.48
N GLY A 174 -13.57 -6.15 -12.22
CA GLY A 174 -14.53 -7.18 -11.81
C GLY A 174 -14.03 -8.61 -11.91
N ASP A 175 -12.72 -8.77 -12.10
CA ASP A 175 -12.07 -10.07 -12.17
C ASP A 175 -11.72 -10.56 -10.77
N ALA A 176 -12.11 -11.80 -10.46
CA ALA A 176 -11.83 -12.40 -9.15
C ALA A 176 -10.33 -12.59 -8.91
N GLY A 177 -9.54 -12.77 -9.96
CA GLY A 177 -8.09 -12.84 -9.86
C GLY A 177 -7.45 -11.49 -9.56
N ALA A 178 -8.03 -10.38 -10.08
CA ALA A 178 -7.63 -9.02 -9.75
C ALA A 178 -7.88 -8.72 -8.25
N GLN A 179 -9.05 -9.13 -7.72
CA GLN A 179 -9.33 -9.01 -6.29
C GLN A 179 -8.35 -9.86 -5.47
N ALA A 180 -8.09 -11.10 -5.87
CA ALA A 180 -7.14 -11.97 -5.18
C ALA A 180 -5.71 -11.40 -5.16
N TRP A 181 -5.32 -10.65 -6.19
CA TRP A 181 -4.05 -9.90 -6.19
C TRP A 181 -4.03 -8.84 -5.09
N TYR A 182 -5.06 -7.99 -5.03
CA TYR A 182 -5.14 -6.95 -3.99
C TYR A 182 -5.20 -7.54 -2.59
N ASP A 183 -6.02 -8.59 -2.39
CA ASP A 183 -6.11 -9.29 -1.11
C ASP A 183 -4.74 -9.81 -0.67
N ALA A 184 -4.01 -10.45 -1.58
CA ALA A 184 -2.67 -10.99 -1.30
C ALA A 184 -1.65 -9.88 -0.97
N GLN A 185 -1.73 -8.71 -1.64
CA GLN A 185 -0.87 -7.57 -1.35
C GLN A 185 -1.20 -6.97 0.03
N VAL A 186 -2.48 -6.76 0.33
CA VAL A 186 -2.93 -6.23 1.62
C VAL A 186 -2.60 -7.18 2.76
N ASP A 187 -2.81 -8.48 2.59
CA ASP A 187 -2.43 -9.51 3.56
C ASP A 187 -0.93 -9.47 3.90
N LEU A 188 -0.09 -9.26 2.87
CA LEU A 188 1.35 -9.12 3.09
C LEU A 188 1.66 -7.89 3.93
N LEU A 189 1.11 -6.74 3.56
CA LEU A 189 1.31 -5.47 4.28
C LEU A 189 0.80 -5.55 5.72
N ALA A 190 -0.38 -6.14 5.92
CA ALA A 190 -0.94 -6.37 7.25
C ALA A 190 -0.08 -7.31 8.10
N SER A 191 0.52 -8.35 7.47
CA SER A 191 1.40 -9.30 8.16
C SER A 191 2.68 -8.64 8.71
N TRP A 192 3.07 -7.48 8.18
CA TRP A 192 4.17 -6.66 8.69
C TRP A 192 3.74 -5.68 9.79
N GLY A 193 2.46 -5.67 10.16
CA GLY A 193 1.94 -4.79 11.20
C GLY A 193 1.72 -3.35 10.74
N LEU A 194 1.50 -3.12 9.45
CA LEU A 194 1.17 -1.78 8.96
C LEU A 194 -0.26 -1.39 9.33
N ASP A 195 -0.44 -0.14 9.75
CA ASP A 195 -1.71 0.40 10.26
C ASP A 195 -2.48 1.23 9.24
N PHE A 196 -1.79 1.68 8.17
CA PHE A 196 -2.36 2.64 7.22
C PHE A 196 -1.82 2.43 5.81
N LEU A 197 -2.70 2.56 4.82
CA LEU A 197 -2.32 2.57 3.41
C LEU A 197 -2.67 3.92 2.78
N LYS A 198 -1.70 4.55 2.14
CA LYS A 198 -1.92 5.61 1.17
C LYS A 198 -2.02 4.96 -0.21
N VAL A 199 -3.22 4.94 -0.78
CA VAL A 199 -3.47 4.34 -2.09
C VAL A 199 -3.51 5.42 -3.15
N ASP A 200 -2.65 5.32 -4.15
CA ASP A 200 -2.48 6.35 -5.18
C ASP A 200 -3.00 5.89 -6.56
N ASP A 201 -3.15 6.86 -7.49
CA ASP A 201 -3.73 6.68 -8.82
C ASP A 201 -5.20 6.21 -8.79
N MET A 202 -5.97 6.65 -7.79
CA MET A 202 -7.37 6.28 -7.59
C MET A 202 -8.34 7.36 -8.06
N GLN A 203 -7.89 8.33 -8.88
CA GLN A 203 -8.70 9.48 -9.27
C GLN A 203 -9.41 9.26 -10.60
N THR A 204 -10.67 9.74 -10.67
CA THR A 204 -11.34 9.97 -11.96
C THR A 204 -10.64 11.13 -12.69
N PRO A 205 -10.53 11.10 -14.04
CA PRO A 205 -11.27 10.20 -14.94
C PRO A 205 -10.57 8.88 -15.23
N PHE A 206 -9.45 8.57 -14.56
CA PHE A 206 -8.55 7.56 -15.08
C PHE A 206 -9.13 6.14 -15.08
N PHE A 207 -9.72 5.64 -13.99
CA PHE A 207 -10.25 4.26 -13.97
C PHE A 207 -11.27 4.04 -12.84
N PRO A 208 -12.48 4.66 -12.90
CA PRO A 208 -13.47 4.54 -11.83
C PRO A 208 -13.92 3.09 -11.58
N GLU A 209 -13.64 2.23 -12.52
CA GLU A 209 -14.11 0.85 -12.58
C GLU A 209 -13.16 -0.13 -11.91
N GLU A 210 -11.86 0.11 -11.97
CA GLU A 210 -10.85 -0.63 -11.21
C GLU A 210 -10.86 -0.22 -9.73
N ILE A 211 -11.13 1.05 -9.45
CA ILE A 211 -11.27 1.58 -8.09
C ILE A 211 -12.33 0.83 -7.28
N ALA A 212 -13.41 0.40 -7.93
CA ALA A 212 -14.51 -0.34 -7.27
C ALA A 212 -14.11 -1.75 -6.79
N VAL A 213 -12.99 -2.29 -7.26
CA VAL A 213 -12.46 -3.63 -6.90
C VAL A 213 -11.45 -3.56 -5.77
N SER A 214 -10.94 -2.37 -5.44
CA SER A 214 -9.81 -2.21 -4.56
C SER A 214 -10.17 -2.03 -3.09
N TYR A 215 -9.43 -2.69 -2.21
CA TYR A 215 -9.25 -2.32 -0.79
C TYR A 215 -10.51 -2.24 0.11
N THR A 216 -11.63 -2.89 -0.27
CA THR A 216 -12.83 -2.96 0.59
C THR A 216 -12.87 -4.21 1.49
#